data_62a8838a6635dd9dae650e685fea5282
#
_entry.id   62a8838a6635dd9dae650e685fea5282
#
_cell.length_a   1.000
_cell.length_b   1.000
_cell.length_c   1.000
_cell.angle_alpha   90.00
_cell.angle_beta   90.00
_cell.angle_gamma   90.00
#
_symmetry.space_group_name_H-M   'P 1'
#
loop_
_entity.id
_entity.type
_entity.pdbx_description
1 polymer ?
#
loop_
_entity_poly.entity_id
_entity_poly.type
_entity_poly.pdbx_seq_one_letter_code
_entity_poly.pdbx_strand_id
1 'polypeptide(L)'
;MVKEYSVSGTALTGEDLEARDVTIIVTDGIITAVEEEKNVPEQWICPAFFNAHTHLADTVAMDIPCTGGLEELVAPPNGLKHKILRQTPKNDLVLAMRDTIAEMINSGTAGFADFREGGSEGVSALQQAAASLPIHPVILGREGGENIADGAGISSARDVKDSAEIAGRMRRAGKIVGFHAGERDFEDIDLALDAAPDFLVHCTHATDRQIRRIADEGIPVVLCCRSNFQLQVTFGSSNPPIKKMQAAGVQILVGTDNVMFIQPDMMHEISFIHTAYGVPAQDILYSATCGFPPAGLSHAIKQGN
;
A
#
# COMPACT_ATOMS: atom_id res chain seq x y z
N MET A 1 -16.53 -7.97 -29.50
CA MET A 1 -15.35 -7.82 -30.38
C MET A 1 -14.13 -8.03 -29.48
N VAL A 2 -13.26 -8.98 -29.83
CA VAL A 2 -11.95 -9.15 -29.18
C VAL A 2 -11.17 -7.85 -29.34
N LYS A 3 -10.68 -7.28 -28.23
CA LYS A 3 -9.83 -6.09 -28.28
C LYS A 3 -8.38 -6.54 -28.14
N GLU A 4 -7.63 -6.40 -29.21
CA GLU A 4 -6.19 -6.69 -29.22
C GLU A 4 -5.41 -5.41 -29.51
N TYR A 5 -4.32 -5.18 -28.77
CA TYR A 5 -3.36 -4.13 -29.03
C TYR A 5 -1.96 -4.60 -28.62
N SER A 6 -0.95 -3.92 -29.10
CA SER A 6 0.43 -4.18 -28.72
C SER A 6 1.15 -2.91 -28.31
N VAL A 7 2.17 -3.05 -27.47
CA VAL A 7 3.08 -1.98 -27.09
C VAL A 7 4.50 -2.50 -27.15
N SER A 8 5.41 -1.76 -27.81
CA SER A 8 6.82 -2.10 -27.98
C SER A 8 7.71 -1.11 -27.23
N GLY A 9 8.81 -1.58 -26.66
CA GLY A 9 9.76 -0.74 -25.93
C GLY A 9 10.72 -1.59 -25.09
N THR A 10 11.60 -0.92 -24.33
CA THR A 10 12.41 -1.60 -23.32
C THR A 10 11.53 -1.83 -22.08
N ALA A 11 11.11 -3.07 -21.86
CA ALA A 11 10.21 -3.43 -20.76
C ALA A 11 10.97 -4.08 -19.60
N LEU A 12 10.54 -3.78 -18.39
CA LEU A 12 10.94 -4.49 -17.18
C LEU A 12 10.05 -5.73 -17.02
N THR A 13 10.55 -6.89 -17.41
CA THR A 13 9.77 -8.12 -17.57
C THR A 13 10.05 -9.14 -16.47
N GLY A 14 9.10 -10.05 -16.27
CA GLY A 14 9.20 -11.14 -15.30
C GLY A 14 9.13 -10.68 -13.86
N GLU A 15 9.40 -11.60 -12.95
CA GLU A 15 9.40 -11.34 -11.50
C GLU A 15 10.66 -10.56 -11.05
N ASP A 16 11.74 -10.61 -11.83
CA ASP A 16 13.03 -10.00 -11.49
C ASP A 16 13.24 -8.62 -12.14
N LEU A 17 12.22 -8.08 -12.83
CA LEU A 17 12.26 -6.81 -13.57
C LEU A 17 13.45 -6.74 -14.55
N GLU A 18 13.70 -7.80 -15.31
CA GLU A 18 14.76 -7.82 -16.30
C GLU A 18 14.44 -6.89 -17.48
N ALA A 19 15.35 -5.98 -17.80
CA ALA A 19 15.18 -5.06 -18.91
C ALA A 19 15.39 -5.78 -20.25
N ARG A 20 14.35 -5.83 -21.10
CA ARG A 20 14.35 -6.47 -22.41
C ARG A 20 13.64 -5.60 -23.44
N ASP A 21 14.16 -5.59 -24.66
CA ASP A 21 13.49 -4.98 -25.80
C ASP A 21 12.44 -5.95 -26.31
N VAL A 22 11.17 -5.59 -26.17
CA VAL A 22 10.04 -6.48 -26.45
C VAL A 22 8.85 -5.77 -27.09
N THR A 23 8.00 -6.57 -27.72
CA THR A 23 6.61 -6.25 -28.02
C THR A 23 5.70 -7.08 -27.12
N ILE A 24 4.86 -6.38 -26.37
CA ILE A 24 3.85 -6.98 -25.47
C ILE A 24 2.52 -6.96 -26.22
N ILE A 25 1.89 -8.14 -26.35
CA ILE A 25 0.57 -8.28 -26.98
C ILE A 25 -0.47 -8.50 -25.89
N VAL A 26 -1.51 -7.69 -25.91
CA VAL A 26 -2.60 -7.73 -24.94
C VAL A 26 -3.91 -8.02 -25.68
N THR A 27 -4.60 -9.06 -25.25
CA THR A 27 -5.91 -9.45 -25.81
C THR A 27 -6.94 -9.49 -24.67
N ASP A 28 -7.99 -8.70 -24.79
CA ASP A 28 -9.07 -8.55 -23.81
C ASP A 28 -8.55 -8.25 -22.38
N GLY A 29 -7.47 -7.46 -22.28
CA GLY A 29 -6.88 -7.03 -21.01
C GLY A 29 -5.85 -7.99 -20.40
N ILE A 30 -5.54 -9.09 -21.08
CA ILE A 30 -4.57 -10.08 -20.62
C ILE A 30 -3.34 -10.05 -21.54
N ILE A 31 -2.14 -10.10 -20.97
CA ILE A 31 -0.90 -10.25 -21.74
C ILE A 31 -0.85 -11.65 -22.34
N THR A 32 -1.06 -11.75 -23.65
CA THR A 32 -1.06 -13.04 -24.38
C THR A 32 0.30 -13.43 -24.92
N ALA A 33 1.20 -12.44 -25.16
CA ALA A 33 2.58 -12.70 -25.53
C ALA A 33 3.51 -11.57 -25.08
N VAL A 34 4.78 -11.91 -24.83
CA VAL A 34 5.90 -11.00 -24.66
C VAL A 34 7.00 -11.51 -25.60
N GLU A 35 7.19 -10.80 -26.70
CA GLU A 35 8.08 -11.23 -27.79
C GLU A 35 9.32 -10.35 -27.85
N GLU A 36 10.51 -10.94 -27.92
CA GLU A 36 11.74 -10.17 -28.11
C GLU A 36 11.73 -9.49 -29.48
N GLU A 37 12.05 -8.23 -29.51
CA GLU A 37 12.07 -7.42 -30.72
C GLU A 37 13.33 -6.57 -30.79
N LYS A 38 13.89 -6.42 -31.98
CA LYS A 38 15.02 -5.52 -32.23
C LYS A 38 14.51 -4.17 -32.75
N ASN A 39 15.17 -3.11 -32.32
CA ASN A 39 14.83 -1.72 -32.73
C ASN A 39 13.43 -1.25 -32.25
N VAL A 40 13.14 -1.50 -31.00
CA VAL A 40 11.93 -0.97 -30.33
C VAL A 40 11.99 0.57 -30.22
N PRO A 41 10.84 1.23 -30.07
CA PRO A 41 10.78 2.66 -29.74
C PRO A 41 11.56 2.98 -28.47
N GLU A 42 12.16 4.18 -28.42
CA GLU A 42 12.93 4.67 -27.26
C GLU A 42 11.97 5.07 -26.12
N GLN A 43 11.37 4.06 -25.50
CA GLN A 43 10.48 4.20 -24.35
C GLN A 43 10.65 3.04 -23.39
N TRP A 44 10.45 3.32 -22.09
CA TRP A 44 10.41 2.31 -21.05
C TRP A 44 8.99 1.85 -20.76
N ILE A 45 8.82 0.55 -20.55
CA ILE A 45 7.57 -0.06 -20.12
C ILE A 45 7.82 -0.70 -18.75
N CYS A 46 7.11 -0.20 -17.73
CA CYS A 46 7.23 -0.67 -16.36
C CYS A 46 5.92 -1.36 -15.95
N PRO A 47 5.96 -2.39 -15.10
CA PRO A 47 4.75 -2.88 -14.47
C PRO A 47 4.05 -1.75 -13.71
N ALA A 48 2.73 -1.77 -13.67
CA ALA A 48 1.97 -0.77 -12.92
C ALA A 48 2.25 -0.87 -11.41
N PHE A 49 2.17 0.27 -10.71
CA PHE A 49 2.37 0.32 -9.28
C PHE A 49 1.19 -0.28 -8.51
N PHE A 50 1.50 -0.87 -7.35
CA PHE A 50 0.53 -1.16 -6.31
C PHE A 50 0.85 -0.33 -5.07
N ASN A 51 -0.06 0.53 -4.64
CA ASN A 51 0.08 1.30 -3.40
C ASN A 51 -0.39 0.44 -2.22
N ALA A 52 0.55 -0.17 -1.51
CA ALA A 52 0.25 -1.21 -0.53
C ALA A 52 -0.36 -0.70 0.80
N HIS A 53 -0.47 0.61 0.97
CA HIS A 53 -1.14 1.21 2.14
C HIS A 53 -1.59 2.64 1.89
N THR A 54 -2.88 2.88 2.10
CA THR A 54 -3.51 4.21 1.99
C THR A 54 -4.60 4.42 3.04
N HIS A 55 -4.98 5.69 3.22
CA HIS A 55 -6.17 6.18 3.91
C HIS A 55 -6.88 7.20 3.01
N LEU A 56 -7.55 6.74 1.94
CA LEU A 56 -8.04 7.62 0.88
C LEU A 56 -9.13 8.62 1.31
N ALA A 57 -9.93 8.32 2.34
CA ALA A 57 -10.91 9.32 2.79
C ALA A 57 -10.27 10.56 3.41
N ASP A 58 -9.02 10.49 3.81
CA ASP A 58 -8.29 11.63 4.37
C ASP A 58 -8.07 12.75 3.33
N THR A 59 -8.35 12.49 2.04
CA THR A 59 -8.39 13.49 0.95
C THR A 59 -9.22 14.72 1.30
N VAL A 60 -10.32 14.56 2.03
CA VAL A 60 -11.15 15.70 2.45
C VAL A 60 -10.45 16.66 3.42
N ALA A 61 -9.27 16.30 3.90
CA ALA A 61 -8.46 17.10 4.81
C ALA A 61 -7.17 17.64 4.18
N MET A 62 -6.92 17.42 2.88
CA MET A 62 -5.65 17.80 2.23
C MET A 62 -5.32 19.29 2.34
N ASP A 63 -6.33 20.15 2.25
CA ASP A 63 -6.13 21.61 2.24
C ASP A 63 -6.24 22.24 3.63
N ILE A 64 -6.37 21.44 4.68
CA ILE A 64 -6.52 21.95 6.04
C ILE A 64 -5.14 22.24 6.63
N PRO A 65 -4.84 23.52 6.98
CA PRO A 65 -3.60 23.83 7.67
C PRO A 65 -3.53 23.09 9.01
N CYS A 66 -2.51 22.26 9.18
CA CYS A 66 -2.33 21.54 10.43
C CYS A 66 -0.88 21.56 10.88
N THR A 67 -0.70 21.60 12.18
CA THR A 67 0.59 21.50 12.86
C THR A 67 0.45 20.47 13.98
N GLY A 68 1.47 19.64 14.18
CA GLY A 68 1.47 18.60 15.19
C GLY A 68 2.13 17.33 14.68
N GLY A 69 2.19 16.35 15.51
CA GLY A 69 2.69 15.02 15.18
C GLY A 69 1.58 13.97 15.03
N LEU A 70 1.98 12.72 15.07
CA LEU A 70 1.12 11.56 14.89
C LEU A 70 -0.14 11.61 15.78
N GLU A 71 0.03 11.87 17.07
CA GLU A 71 -1.06 11.80 18.06
C GLU A 71 -2.14 12.87 17.81
N GLU A 72 -1.73 14.10 17.54
CA GLU A 72 -2.66 15.21 17.34
C GLU A 72 -3.39 15.12 16.00
N LEU A 73 -2.74 14.57 14.99
CA LEU A 73 -3.22 14.63 13.62
C LEU A 73 -3.98 13.37 13.21
N VAL A 74 -3.45 12.18 13.47
CA VAL A 74 -3.99 10.95 12.89
C VAL A 74 -4.34 9.84 13.87
N ALA A 75 -3.87 9.89 15.14
CA ALA A 75 -4.14 8.81 16.08
C ALA A 75 -5.63 8.69 16.44
N PRO A 76 -6.21 7.46 16.38
CA PRO A 76 -7.60 7.27 16.79
C PRO A 76 -7.74 7.36 18.32
N PRO A 77 -8.92 7.77 18.87
CA PRO A 77 -10.08 8.25 18.13
C PRO A 77 -10.14 9.77 17.98
N ASN A 78 -9.15 10.52 18.49
CA ASN A 78 -9.24 11.95 18.72
C ASN A 78 -8.38 12.80 17.76
N GLY A 79 -7.53 12.19 16.96
CA GLY A 79 -6.76 12.90 15.95
C GLY A 79 -7.63 13.77 15.03
N LEU A 80 -7.06 14.85 14.51
CA LEU A 80 -7.77 15.83 13.68
C LEU A 80 -8.51 15.16 12.52
N LYS A 81 -7.87 14.21 11.83
CA LYS A 81 -8.48 13.46 10.72
C LYS A 81 -9.80 12.80 11.11
N HIS A 82 -9.86 12.16 12.27
CA HIS A 82 -11.06 11.46 12.71
C HIS A 82 -12.23 12.42 13.01
N LYS A 83 -11.94 13.65 13.46
CA LYS A 83 -12.96 14.70 13.65
C LYS A 83 -13.52 15.15 12.31
N ILE A 84 -12.64 15.37 11.33
CA ILE A 84 -13.02 15.79 9.97
C ILE A 84 -13.85 14.70 9.30
N LEU A 85 -13.37 13.44 9.30
CA LEU A 85 -14.07 12.32 8.67
C LEU A 85 -15.48 12.13 9.22
N ARG A 86 -15.67 12.24 10.55
CA ARG A 86 -17.00 12.12 11.16
C ARG A 86 -17.97 13.26 10.81
N GLN A 87 -17.46 14.42 10.42
CA GLN A 87 -18.26 15.59 10.06
C GLN A 87 -18.51 15.71 8.56
N THR A 88 -17.76 14.97 7.74
CA THR A 88 -17.86 15.04 6.28
C THR A 88 -19.03 14.19 5.79
N PRO A 89 -19.93 14.74 4.97
CA PRO A 89 -21.01 13.99 4.36
C PRO A 89 -20.47 12.84 3.49
N LYS A 90 -21.18 11.72 3.46
CA LYS A 90 -20.76 10.52 2.70
C LYS A 90 -20.50 10.82 1.23
N ASN A 91 -21.35 11.63 0.58
CA ASN A 91 -21.17 11.96 -0.83
C ASN A 91 -19.86 12.72 -1.08
N ASP A 92 -19.46 13.60 -0.18
CA ASP A 92 -18.21 14.37 -0.31
C ASP A 92 -17.00 13.43 -0.12
N LEU A 93 -17.08 12.48 0.81
CA LEU A 93 -16.07 11.42 0.96
C LEU A 93 -15.92 10.58 -0.33
N VAL A 94 -17.06 10.17 -0.94
CA VAL A 94 -17.05 9.39 -2.19
C VAL A 94 -16.40 10.18 -3.32
N LEU A 95 -16.76 11.45 -3.49
CA LEU A 95 -16.20 12.30 -4.55
C LEU A 95 -14.69 12.52 -4.34
N ALA A 96 -14.28 12.90 -3.13
CA ALA A 96 -12.87 13.12 -2.82
C ALA A 96 -12.01 11.87 -3.05
N MET A 97 -12.44 10.70 -2.55
CA MET A 97 -11.76 9.44 -2.78
C MET A 97 -11.70 9.10 -4.28
N ARG A 98 -12.78 9.34 -5.04
CA ARG A 98 -12.81 9.07 -6.47
C ARG A 98 -11.82 9.92 -7.25
N ASP A 99 -11.72 11.20 -6.92
CA ASP A 99 -10.76 12.11 -7.56
C ASP A 99 -9.32 11.67 -7.26
N THR A 100 -9.02 11.32 -6.02
CA THR A 100 -7.70 10.79 -5.64
C THR A 100 -7.38 9.47 -6.34
N ILE A 101 -8.34 8.56 -6.48
CA ILE A 101 -8.15 7.32 -7.25
C ILE A 101 -7.84 7.63 -8.72
N ALA A 102 -8.52 8.62 -9.31
CA ALA A 102 -8.23 9.03 -10.69
C ALA A 102 -6.79 9.59 -10.83
N GLU A 103 -6.30 10.34 -9.87
CA GLU A 103 -4.90 10.81 -9.83
C GLU A 103 -3.91 9.63 -9.69
N MET A 104 -4.22 8.64 -8.84
CA MET A 104 -3.42 7.42 -8.72
C MET A 104 -3.31 6.66 -10.05
N ILE A 105 -4.41 6.50 -10.77
CA ILE A 105 -4.43 5.87 -12.10
C ILE A 105 -3.56 6.67 -13.07
N ASN A 106 -3.70 7.98 -13.10
CA ASN A 106 -2.94 8.87 -13.99
C ASN A 106 -1.44 8.85 -13.69
N SER A 107 -1.04 8.54 -12.46
CA SER A 107 0.37 8.38 -12.05
C SER A 107 0.89 6.93 -12.15
N GLY A 108 0.13 6.02 -12.78
CA GLY A 108 0.56 4.65 -13.08
C GLY A 108 0.24 3.62 -12.01
N THR A 109 -0.64 3.91 -11.06
CA THR A 109 -1.08 2.97 -10.02
C THR A 109 -2.29 2.17 -10.53
N ALA A 110 -2.18 0.84 -10.55
CA ALA A 110 -3.26 -0.06 -10.97
C ALA A 110 -3.98 -0.76 -9.80
N GLY A 111 -3.46 -0.64 -8.58
CA GLY A 111 -4.11 -1.20 -7.40
C GLY A 111 -3.65 -0.52 -6.11
N PHE A 112 -4.46 -0.65 -5.07
CA PHE A 112 -4.12 -0.12 -3.75
C PHE A 112 -4.75 -0.94 -2.63
N ALA A 113 -4.15 -0.88 -1.43
CA ALA A 113 -4.74 -1.35 -0.19
C ALA A 113 -5.10 -0.15 0.69
N ASP A 114 -6.34 -0.09 1.19
CA ASP A 114 -6.83 1.02 2.02
C ASP A 114 -7.34 0.53 3.37
N PHE A 115 -6.83 1.11 4.45
CA PHE A 115 -7.33 0.87 5.79
C PHE A 115 -8.50 1.80 6.07
N ARG A 116 -9.71 1.24 5.92
CA ARG A 116 -10.93 2.06 5.84
C ARG A 116 -11.63 2.23 7.18
N GLU A 117 -11.62 3.45 7.69
CA GLU A 117 -12.38 3.92 8.84
C GLU A 117 -13.87 4.09 8.51
N GLY A 118 -14.70 4.22 9.55
CA GLY A 118 -16.14 4.51 9.44
C GLY A 118 -17.01 3.29 9.22
N GLY A 119 -16.55 2.11 9.64
CA GLY A 119 -17.33 0.89 9.62
C GLY A 119 -17.83 0.51 8.23
N SER A 120 -19.02 -0.11 8.18
CA SER A 120 -19.63 -0.55 6.91
C SER A 120 -19.96 0.62 5.96
N GLU A 121 -20.26 1.80 6.49
CA GLU A 121 -20.54 2.98 5.65
C GLU A 121 -19.27 3.49 4.98
N GLY A 122 -18.14 3.51 5.69
CA GLY A 122 -16.85 3.88 5.13
C GLY A 122 -16.39 2.93 4.03
N VAL A 123 -16.53 1.62 4.25
CA VAL A 123 -16.25 0.59 3.23
C VAL A 123 -17.14 0.78 1.99
N SER A 124 -18.45 0.96 2.18
CA SER A 124 -19.39 1.19 1.07
C SER A 124 -19.09 2.48 0.31
N ALA A 125 -18.62 3.53 0.99
CA ALA A 125 -18.23 4.78 0.34
C ALA A 125 -17.01 4.57 -0.58
N LEU A 126 -15.99 3.84 -0.12
CA LEU A 126 -14.81 3.54 -0.94
C LEU A 126 -15.15 2.60 -2.11
N GLN A 127 -15.96 1.57 -1.89
CA GLN A 127 -16.46 0.72 -2.98
C GLN A 127 -17.18 1.53 -4.06
N GLN A 128 -18.00 2.51 -3.66
CA GLN A 128 -18.68 3.42 -4.57
C GLN A 128 -17.70 4.35 -5.31
N ALA A 129 -16.68 4.87 -4.62
CA ALA A 129 -15.66 5.73 -5.20
C ALA A 129 -14.82 5.01 -6.26
N ALA A 130 -14.44 3.76 -6.01
CA ALA A 130 -13.66 2.94 -6.94
C ALA A 130 -14.49 2.33 -8.09
N ALA A 131 -15.82 2.33 -7.98
CA ALA A 131 -16.70 1.68 -8.95
C ALA A 131 -16.47 2.19 -10.39
N SER A 132 -16.30 1.24 -11.32
CA SER A 132 -16.07 1.50 -12.75
C SER A 132 -14.76 2.21 -13.10
N LEU A 133 -13.84 2.38 -12.17
CA LEU A 133 -12.48 2.82 -12.44
C LEU A 133 -11.57 1.61 -12.71
N PRO A 134 -10.58 1.72 -13.63
CA PRO A 134 -9.66 0.63 -13.96
C PRO A 134 -8.55 0.51 -12.90
N ILE A 135 -8.93 0.21 -11.68
CA ILE A 135 -8.01 0.03 -10.54
C ILE A 135 -8.52 -1.10 -9.64
N HIS A 136 -7.62 -1.82 -9.00
CA HIS A 136 -7.94 -2.92 -8.09
C HIS A 136 -7.85 -2.47 -6.62
N PRO A 137 -8.98 -2.17 -5.95
CA PRO A 137 -8.98 -1.84 -4.53
C PRO A 137 -8.92 -3.12 -3.69
N VAL A 138 -8.07 -3.13 -2.66
CA VAL A 138 -8.10 -4.08 -1.53
C VAL A 138 -8.53 -3.28 -0.29
N ILE A 139 -9.74 -3.48 0.16
CA ILE A 139 -10.32 -2.68 1.24
C ILE A 139 -10.21 -3.45 2.56
N LEU A 140 -9.54 -2.86 3.54
CA LEU A 140 -9.34 -3.42 4.87
C LEU A 140 -10.14 -2.60 5.88
N GLY A 141 -11.32 -3.10 6.23
CA GLY A 141 -12.27 -2.40 7.07
C GLY A 141 -11.86 -2.36 8.54
N ARG A 142 -12.43 -1.40 9.26
CA ARG A 142 -12.35 -1.22 10.72
C ARG A 142 -13.76 -1.05 11.28
N GLU A 143 -13.92 -1.15 12.61
CA GLU A 143 -15.15 -0.76 13.32
C GLU A 143 -16.39 -1.52 12.81
N GLY A 144 -16.24 -2.79 12.49
CA GLY A 144 -17.29 -3.64 11.91
C GLY A 144 -17.30 -3.66 10.38
N GLY A 145 -16.60 -2.75 9.70
CA GLY A 145 -16.46 -2.69 8.24
C GLY A 145 -15.72 -3.90 7.66
N GLU A 146 -14.84 -4.55 8.44
CA GLU A 146 -14.11 -5.76 8.05
C GLU A 146 -15.03 -6.92 7.65
N ASN A 147 -16.29 -6.90 8.13
CA ASN A 147 -17.24 -7.95 7.79
C ASN A 147 -17.66 -7.94 6.31
N ILE A 148 -17.71 -6.75 5.67
CA ILE A 148 -18.10 -6.57 4.27
C ILE A 148 -16.93 -6.21 3.35
N ALA A 149 -15.74 -5.98 3.91
CA ALA A 149 -14.50 -5.67 3.20
C ALA A 149 -13.71 -6.94 2.83
N ASP A 150 -12.59 -6.79 2.14
CA ASP A 150 -11.66 -7.88 1.80
C ASP A 150 -10.91 -8.40 3.03
N GLY A 151 -10.84 -7.59 4.08
CA GLY A 151 -10.18 -7.96 5.32
C GLY A 151 -10.29 -6.90 6.41
N ALA A 152 -9.42 -7.01 7.41
CA ALA A 152 -9.31 -6.08 8.52
C ALA A 152 -7.99 -5.29 8.47
N GLY A 153 -8.08 -3.96 8.64
CA GLY A 153 -6.95 -3.07 8.81
C GLY A 153 -6.86 -2.58 10.26
N ILE A 154 -6.02 -3.19 11.07
CA ILE A 154 -5.95 -2.92 12.52
C ILE A 154 -4.95 -1.79 12.78
N SER A 155 -5.41 -0.74 13.52
CA SER A 155 -4.61 0.46 13.76
C SER A 155 -3.43 0.25 14.72
N SER A 156 -3.55 -0.67 15.66
CA SER A 156 -2.46 -1.09 16.54
C SER A 156 -2.93 -2.28 17.37
N ALA A 157 -2.07 -3.26 17.55
CA ALA A 157 -2.36 -4.40 18.43
C ALA A 157 -2.50 -3.99 19.92
N ARG A 158 -1.91 -2.86 20.30
CA ARG A 158 -1.94 -2.30 21.64
C ARG A 158 -3.22 -1.51 21.91
N ASP A 159 -3.67 -0.73 20.92
CA ASP A 159 -4.78 0.20 21.09
C ASP A 159 -6.16 -0.43 20.83
N VAL A 160 -6.21 -1.47 20.00
CA VAL A 160 -7.44 -2.22 19.69
C VAL A 160 -7.51 -3.46 20.57
N LYS A 161 -8.31 -3.41 21.65
CA LYS A 161 -8.40 -4.47 22.68
C LYS A 161 -8.68 -5.86 22.11
N ASP A 162 -9.55 -5.94 21.09
CA ASP A 162 -10.00 -7.21 20.49
C ASP A 162 -9.23 -7.54 19.19
N SER A 163 -8.04 -6.94 18.98
CA SER A 163 -7.28 -7.07 17.75
C SER A 163 -6.98 -8.52 17.38
N ALA A 164 -6.55 -9.34 18.33
CA ALA A 164 -6.28 -10.76 18.11
C ALA A 164 -7.55 -11.58 17.80
N GLU A 165 -8.69 -11.23 18.41
CA GLU A 165 -9.97 -11.86 18.11
C GLU A 165 -10.46 -11.51 16.72
N ILE A 166 -10.39 -10.21 16.34
CA ILE A 166 -10.71 -9.72 14.98
C ILE A 166 -9.84 -10.44 13.96
N ALA A 167 -8.53 -10.47 14.16
CA ALA A 167 -7.58 -11.17 13.29
C ALA A 167 -7.93 -12.65 13.13
N GLY A 168 -8.18 -13.35 14.25
CA GLY A 168 -8.59 -14.77 14.23
C GLY A 168 -9.92 -15.01 13.51
N ARG A 169 -10.90 -14.11 13.66
CA ARG A 169 -12.18 -14.18 12.95
C ARG A 169 -12.00 -13.99 11.44
N MET A 170 -11.22 -12.98 11.02
CA MET A 170 -10.95 -12.69 9.60
C MET A 170 -10.21 -13.83 8.94
N ARG A 171 -9.17 -14.36 9.57
CA ARG A 171 -8.40 -15.50 9.04
C ARG A 171 -9.28 -16.76 8.86
N ARG A 172 -10.16 -17.06 9.82
CA ARG A 172 -11.13 -18.17 9.65
C ARG A 172 -12.11 -17.96 8.49
N ALA A 173 -12.36 -16.70 8.13
CA ALA A 173 -13.17 -16.33 6.97
C ALA A 173 -12.38 -16.28 5.65
N GLY A 174 -11.08 -16.58 5.66
CA GLY A 174 -10.20 -16.47 4.47
C GLY A 174 -9.97 -15.04 4.03
N LYS A 175 -10.06 -14.06 4.95
CA LYS A 175 -9.90 -12.65 4.69
C LYS A 175 -8.54 -12.15 5.18
N ILE A 176 -8.04 -11.09 4.55
CA ILE A 176 -6.73 -10.48 4.80
C ILE A 176 -6.71 -9.74 6.15
N VAL A 177 -5.58 -9.80 6.85
CA VAL A 177 -5.35 -9.09 8.12
C VAL A 177 -4.06 -8.28 8.04
N GLY A 178 -4.18 -6.96 8.04
CA GLY A 178 -3.05 -6.04 8.13
C GLY A 178 -3.02 -5.28 9.45
N PHE A 179 -1.83 -5.04 10.00
CA PHE A 179 -1.63 -4.27 11.22
C PHE A 179 -0.69 -3.09 10.98
N HIS A 180 -1.03 -1.91 11.52
CA HIS A 180 -0.01 -0.93 11.85
C HIS A 180 0.78 -1.46 13.05
N ALA A 181 2.10 -1.45 12.94
CA ALA A 181 2.98 -1.90 14.00
C ALA A 181 4.33 -1.17 13.95
N GLY A 182 4.90 -0.86 15.08
CA GLY A 182 6.21 -0.25 15.16
C GLY A 182 6.28 1.19 14.62
N GLU A 183 5.16 1.91 14.57
CA GLU A 183 5.12 3.29 14.12
C GLU A 183 5.58 4.25 15.23
N ARG A 184 5.00 4.17 16.42
CA ARG A 184 5.38 4.99 17.59
C ARG A 184 6.66 4.48 18.27
N ASP A 185 6.74 3.18 18.47
CA ASP A 185 7.82 2.46 19.11
C ASP A 185 7.77 0.98 18.71
N PHE A 186 8.68 0.16 19.20
CA PHE A 186 8.78 -1.27 18.85
C PHE A 186 7.84 -2.19 19.64
N GLU A 187 7.11 -1.70 20.64
CA GLU A 187 6.44 -2.55 21.64
C GLU A 187 5.25 -3.34 21.09
N ASP A 188 4.53 -2.80 20.10
CA ASP A 188 3.33 -3.44 19.53
C ASP A 188 3.64 -4.43 18.39
N ILE A 189 4.87 -4.48 17.90
CA ILE A 189 5.25 -5.38 16.79
C ILE A 189 5.06 -6.84 17.18
N ASP A 190 5.54 -7.26 18.38
CA ASP A 190 5.38 -8.64 18.80
C ASP A 190 3.91 -9.03 19.04
N LEU A 191 3.11 -8.10 19.55
CA LEU A 191 1.67 -8.31 19.72
C LEU A 191 0.95 -8.50 18.37
N ALA A 192 1.34 -7.71 17.36
CA ALA A 192 0.81 -7.85 16.01
C ALA A 192 1.23 -9.20 15.38
N LEU A 193 2.50 -9.61 15.54
CA LEU A 193 3.00 -10.90 15.07
C LEU A 193 2.30 -12.08 15.74
N ASP A 194 2.02 -12.00 17.06
CA ASP A 194 1.30 -13.04 17.80
C ASP A 194 -0.15 -13.22 17.29
N ALA A 195 -0.74 -12.18 16.68
CA ALA A 195 -2.03 -12.25 16.01
C ALA A 195 -1.96 -12.88 14.60
N ALA A 196 -0.75 -13.24 14.11
CA ALA A 196 -0.45 -13.83 12.81
C ALA A 196 -1.07 -13.02 11.64
N PRO A 197 -0.56 -11.81 11.37
CA PRO A 197 -1.02 -10.95 10.28
C PRO A 197 -0.56 -11.48 8.92
N ASP A 198 -1.25 -11.06 7.85
CA ASP A 198 -0.79 -11.30 6.48
C ASP A 198 0.27 -10.28 6.04
N PHE A 199 0.31 -9.12 6.69
CA PHE A 199 1.36 -8.09 6.52
C PHE A 199 1.35 -7.08 7.66
N LEU A 200 2.47 -6.37 7.80
CA LEU A 200 2.63 -5.24 8.72
C LEU A 200 2.85 -3.93 7.96
N VAL A 201 2.41 -2.81 8.54
CA VAL A 201 2.68 -1.47 8.02
C VAL A 201 3.63 -0.75 8.95
N HIS A 202 4.53 0.05 8.40
CA HIS A 202 5.57 0.86 9.03
C HIS A 202 6.77 0.05 9.53
N CYS A 203 6.67 -0.64 10.66
CA CYS A 203 7.80 -1.27 11.36
C CYS A 203 9.01 -0.34 11.54
N THR A 204 8.74 0.99 11.69
CA THR A 204 9.73 2.07 11.71
C THR A 204 10.76 1.86 12.83
N HIS A 205 10.32 1.36 13.97
CA HIS A 205 11.15 1.15 15.15
C HIS A 205 11.48 -0.33 15.41
N ALA A 206 11.38 -1.20 14.37
CA ALA A 206 11.63 -2.63 14.54
C ALA A 206 13.07 -2.92 15.01
N THR A 207 13.18 -3.74 16.02
CA THR A 207 14.47 -4.24 16.54
C THR A 207 15.01 -5.38 15.67
N ASP A 208 16.32 -5.64 15.76
CA ASP A 208 16.97 -6.74 15.02
C ASP A 208 16.34 -8.12 15.33
N ARG A 209 15.81 -8.32 16.53
CA ARG A 209 15.09 -9.55 16.90
C ARG A 209 13.74 -9.64 16.17
N GLN A 210 12.98 -8.54 16.13
CA GLN A 210 11.70 -8.48 15.46
C GLN A 210 11.85 -8.60 13.95
N ILE A 211 12.86 -7.97 13.36
CA ILE A 211 13.18 -8.10 11.93
C ILE A 211 13.43 -9.57 11.57
N ARG A 212 14.22 -10.29 12.37
CA ARG A 212 14.45 -11.74 12.15
C ARG A 212 13.15 -12.54 12.25
N ARG A 213 12.30 -12.24 13.25
CA ARG A 213 11.01 -12.91 13.41
C ARG A 213 10.09 -12.66 12.21
N ILE A 214 9.99 -11.40 11.74
CA ILE A 214 9.23 -11.03 10.55
C ILE A 214 9.71 -11.82 9.32
N ALA A 215 11.02 -11.92 9.13
CA ALA A 215 11.62 -12.68 8.03
C ALA A 215 11.34 -14.19 8.14
N ASP A 216 11.54 -14.76 9.33
CA ASP A 216 11.34 -16.20 9.59
C ASP A 216 9.86 -16.61 9.39
N GLU A 217 8.92 -15.73 9.74
CA GLU A 217 7.48 -15.93 9.54
C GLU A 217 7.01 -15.56 8.13
N GLY A 218 7.88 -14.99 7.28
CA GLY A 218 7.59 -14.63 5.89
C GLY A 218 6.56 -13.51 5.75
N ILE A 219 6.47 -12.60 6.75
CA ILE A 219 5.48 -11.54 6.78
C ILE A 219 6.00 -10.32 6.01
N PRO A 220 5.29 -9.83 4.95
CA PRO A 220 5.66 -8.60 4.26
C PRO A 220 5.54 -7.36 5.14
N VAL A 221 6.39 -6.37 4.89
CA VAL A 221 6.35 -5.06 5.55
C VAL A 221 6.11 -3.95 4.53
N VAL A 222 5.07 -3.16 4.73
CA VAL A 222 4.76 -1.98 3.91
C VAL A 222 5.44 -0.76 4.50
N LEU A 223 6.31 -0.11 3.73
CA LEU A 223 7.00 1.11 4.12
C LEU A 223 6.25 2.34 3.62
N CYS A 224 6.05 3.33 4.51
CA CYS A 224 5.39 4.62 4.23
C CYS A 224 6.33 5.76 4.66
N CYS A 225 7.47 5.88 3.98
CA CYS A 225 8.59 6.68 4.47
C CYS A 225 8.32 8.19 4.46
N ARG A 226 7.60 8.71 3.45
CA ARG A 226 7.25 10.14 3.40
C ARG A 226 6.28 10.51 4.51
N SER A 227 5.26 9.66 4.75
CA SER A 227 4.30 9.86 5.84
C SER A 227 4.99 9.86 7.20
N ASN A 228 5.84 8.87 7.47
CA ASN A 228 6.61 8.78 8.70
C ASN A 228 7.50 10.02 8.94
N PHE A 229 8.10 10.55 7.88
CA PHE A 229 8.90 11.78 7.97
C PHE A 229 8.03 12.99 8.25
N GLN A 230 6.92 13.15 7.53
CA GLN A 230 5.98 14.28 7.67
C GLN A 230 5.32 14.32 9.05
N LEU A 231 4.96 13.16 9.59
CA LEU A 231 4.34 13.01 10.91
C LEU A 231 5.37 13.01 12.06
N GLN A 232 6.65 13.22 11.75
CA GLN A 232 7.74 13.28 12.73
C GLN A 232 7.95 11.96 13.50
N VAL A 233 7.54 10.84 12.91
CA VAL A 233 7.82 9.49 13.43
C VAL A 233 9.31 9.18 13.32
N THR A 234 9.97 9.71 12.31
CA THR A 234 11.42 9.59 12.10
C THR A 234 12.01 10.88 11.53
N PHE A 235 13.30 11.12 11.82
CA PHE A 235 14.04 12.29 11.36
C PHE A 235 15.31 11.93 10.59
N GLY A 236 15.51 10.66 10.27
CA GLY A 236 16.74 10.23 9.61
C GLY A 236 16.63 8.87 8.94
N SER A 237 17.65 8.54 8.17
CA SER A 237 17.71 7.34 7.32
C SER A 237 17.97 6.02 8.06
N SER A 238 18.09 6.05 9.39
CA SER A 238 18.26 4.83 10.19
C SER A 238 16.94 4.13 10.53
N ASN A 239 15.83 4.84 10.44
CA ASN A 239 14.48 4.35 10.70
C ASN A 239 13.51 4.81 9.59
N PRO A 240 12.70 3.90 9.03
CA PRO A 240 12.72 2.44 9.27
C PRO A 240 14.05 1.79 8.86
N PRO A 241 14.41 0.65 9.48
CA PRO A 241 15.69 -0.03 9.25
C PRO A 241 15.69 -0.87 7.95
N ILE A 242 15.42 -0.23 6.81
CA ILE A 242 15.17 -0.86 5.51
C ILE A 242 16.28 -1.83 5.11
N LYS A 243 17.55 -1.40 5.20
CA LYS A 243 18.70 -2.24 4.82
C LYS A 243 18.84 -3.50 5.68
N LYS A 244 18.46 -3.41 6.96
CA LYS A 244 18.45 -4.58 7.85
C LYS A 244 17.31 -5.54 7.50
N MET A 245 16.14 -5.01 7.15
CA MET A 245 15.01 -5.80 6.67
C MET A 245 15.35 -6.53 5.37
N GLN A 246 15.94 -5.83 4.38
CA GLN A 246 16.40 -6.43 3.14
C GLN A 246 17.46 -7.52 3.38
N ALA A 247 18.45 -7.24 4.23
CA ALA A 247 19.51 -8.21 4.56
C ALA A 247 18.98 -9.46 5.29
N ALA A 248 17.87 -9.34 6.03
CA ALA A 248 17.19 -10.44 6.67
C ALA A 248 16.23 -11.21 5.74
N GLY A 249 16.00 -10.74 4.52
CA GLY A 249 15.08 -11.35 3.55
C GLY A 249 13.61 -10.99 3.76
N VAL A 250 13.31 -9.91 4.49
CA VAL A 250 11.94 -9.40 4.63
C VAL A 250 11.44 -8.89 3.28
N GLN A 251 10.28 -9.36 2.84
CA GLN A 251 9.62 -8.80 1.67
C GLN A 251 9.13 -7.37 1.98
N ILE A 252 9.63 -6.41 1.23
CA ILE A 252 9.25 -5.00 1.35
C ILE A 252 8.22 -4.66 0.29
N LEU A 253 7.15 -3.99 0.71
CA LEU A 253 6.14 -3.34 -0.12
C LEU A 253 6.18 -1.83 0.15
N VAL A 254 5.61 -1.04 -0.76
CA VAL A 254 5.60 0.42 -0.66
C VAL A 254 4.17 0.94 -0.60
N GLY A 255 3.91 1.84 0.34
CA GLY A 255 2.65 2.52 0.51
C GLY A 255 2.85 4.02 0.77
N THR A 256 1.85 4.84 0.49
CA THR A 256 1.92 6.29 0.71
C THR A 256 1.27 6.74 2.00
N ASP A 257 0.42 5.89 2.59
CA ASP A 257 -0.31 6.12 3.84
C ASP A 257 -1.31 7.27 3.74
N ASN A 258 -1.16 8.29 4.54
CA ASN A 258 -2.16 9.30 4.84
C ASN A 258 -2.23 10.40 3.78
N VAL A 259 -3.29 10.39 2.98
CA VAL A 259 -3.50 11.35 1.88
C VAL A 259 -3.69 12.80 2.37
N MET A 260 -4.02 13.00 3.64
CA MET A 260 -4.07 14.36 4.24
C MET A 260 -2.74 15.12 4.11
N PHE A 261 -1.61 14.40 4.10
CA PHE A 261 -0.26 14.99 4.07
C PHE A 261 0.56 14.59 2.86
N ILE A 262 0.30 13.40 2.32
CA ILE A 262 1.13 12.77 1.31
C ILE A 262 0.27 12.44 0.08
N GLN A 263 0.56 13.08 -1.04
CA GLN A 263 -0.07 12.68 -2.29
C GLN A 263 0.24 11.22 -2.59
N PRO A 264 -0.75 10.40 -3.02
CA PRO A 264 -0.58 8.97 -3.25
C PRO A 264 0.14 8.67 -4.58
N ASP A 265 1.23 9.37 -4.83
CA ASP A 265 2.12 9.20 -5.99
C ASP A 265 3.28 8.28 -5.63
N MET A 266 3.29 7.10 -6.24
CA MET A 266 4.28 6.05 -5.99
C MET A 266 5.68 6.44 -6.47
N MET A 267 5.81 7.23 -7.54
CA MET A 267 7.13 7.68 -8.01
C MET A 267 7.80 8.61 -6.99
N HIS A 268 7.03 9.46 -6.32
CA HIS A 268 7.55 10.30 -5.25
C HIS A 268 8.00 9.47 -4.05
N GLU A 269 7.26 8.43 -3.68
CA GLU A 269 7.63 7.52 -2.59
C GLU A 269 8.91 6.76 -2.92
N ILE A 270 9.00 6.15 -4.11
CA ILE A 270 10.19 5.45 -4.62
C ILE A 270 11.41 6.39 -4.62
N SER A 271 11.26 7.60 -5.16
CA SER A 271 12.33 8.60 -5.21
C SER A 271 12.81 9.00 -3.82
N PHE A 272 11.88 9.18 -2.88
CA PHE A 272 12.21 9.51 -1.50
C PHE A 272 12.98 8.38 -0.81
N ILE A 273 12.51 7.14 -0.93
CA ILE A 273 13.16 5.97 -0.32
C ILE A 273 14.57 5.78 -0.92
N HIS A 274 14.69 5.88 -2.24
CA HIS A 274 15.99 5.80 -2.92
C HIS A 274 16.96 6.86 -2.40
N THR A 275 16.53 8.11 -2.36
CA THR A 275 17.40 9.25 -2.05
C THR A 275 17.73 9.34 -0.56
N ALA A 276 16.71 9.20 0.31
CA ALA A 276 16.86 9.41 1.76
C ALA A 276 17.49 8.19 2.47
N TYR A 277 17.16 6.98 2.03
CA TYR A 277 17.62 5.73 2.67
C TYR A 277 18.74 5.03 1.91
N GLY A 278 19.04 5.47 0.69
CA GLY A 278 20.07 4.88 -0.17
C GLY A 278 19.75 3.43 -0.54
N VAL A 279 18.47 3.12 -0.75
CA VAL A 279 18.02 1.84 -1.28
C VAL A 279 18.24 1.83 -2.79
N PRO A 280 18.80 0.77 -3.41
CA PRO A 280 18.94 0.69 -4.86
C PRO A 280 17.60 0.92 -5.57
N ALA A 281 17.62 1.69 -6.67
CA ALA A 281 16.40 2.04 -7.40
C ALA A 281 15.64 0.80 -7.90
N GLN A 282 16.35 -0.23 -8.35
CA GLN A 282 15.76 -1.48 -8.82
C GLN A 282 15.01 -2.21 -7.70
N ASP A 283 15.59 -2.27 -6.49
CA ASP A 283 14.96 -2.97 -5.35
C ASP A 283 13.66 -2.31 -4.92
N ILE A 284 13.67 -0.96 -4.84
CA ILE A 284 12.46 -0.24 -4.44
C ILE A 284 11.41 -0.19 -5.54
N LEU A 285 11.83 -0.17 -6.81
CA LEU A 285 10.92 -0.29 -7.93
C LEU A 285 10.22 -1.65 -7.91
N TYR A 286 10.97 -2.74 -7.67
CA TYR A 286 10.39 -4.07 -7.47
C TYR A 286 9.35 -4.06 -6.34
N SER A 287 9.69 -3.50 -5.17
CA SER A 287 8.78 -3.40 -4.02
C SER A 287 7.48 -2.64 -4.32
N ALA A 288 7.49 -1.72 -5.29
CA ALA A 288 6.32 -0.93 -5.69
C ALA A 288 5.53 -1.56 -6.85
N THR A 289 6.10 -2.52 -7.58
CA THR A 289 5.52 -3.13 -8.79
C THR A 289 5.27 -4.62 -8.70
N CYS A 290 5.69 -5.29 -7.62
CA CYS A 290 5.45 -6.74 -7.44
C CYS A 290 3.97 -7.10 -7.24
N GLY A 291 3.08 -6.12 -7.10
CA GLY A 291 1.68 -6.30 -6.79
C GLY A 291 1.42 -6.32 -5.28
N PHE A 292 0.46 -7.12 -4.84
CA PHE A 292 0.10 -7.24 -3.42
C PHE A 292 -0.04 -8.72 -3.03
N PRO A 293 1.04 -9.39 -2.66
CA PRO A 293 1.05 -10.81 -2.32
C PRO A 293 0.03 -11.23 -1.26
N PRO A 294 -0.28 -10.42 -0.21
CA PRO A 294 -1.32 -10.77 0.75
C PRO A 294 -2.71 -11.00 0.14
N ALA A 295 -2.99 -10.38 -1.03
CA ALA A 295 -4.22 -10.62 -1.81
C ALA A 295 -4.00 -11.56 -3.02
N GLY A 296 -2.82 -12.15 -3.17
CA GLY A 296 -2.48 -12.99 -4.33
C GLY A 296 -2.35 -12.22 -5.65
N LEU A 297 -2.14 -10.89 -5.60
CA LEU A 297 -2.01 -10.04 -6.78
C LEU A 297 -0.55 -9.93 -7.23
N SER A 298 -0.31 -10.07 -8.53
CA SER A 298 0.98 -9.83 -9.18
C SER A 298 0.80 -8.84 -10.32
N HIS A 299 1.74 -7.90 -10.47
CA HIS A 299 1.77 -6.92 -11.57
C HIS A 299 2.90 -7.20 -12.58
N ALA A 300 3.61 -8.32 -12.46
CA ALA A 300 4.72 -8.65 -13.36
C ALA A 300 4.27 -8.66 -14.84
N ILE A 301 5.09 -8.09 -15.73
CA ILE A 301 4.91 -8.17 -17.19
C ILE A 301 5.32 -9.58 -17.64
N LYS A 302 4.35 -10.47 -17.71
CA LYS A 302 4.50 -11.85 -18.16
C LYS A 302 3.20 -12.34 -18.80
N GLN A 303 3.30 -13.40 -19.63
CA GLN A 303 2.11 -14.01 -20.22
C GLN A 303 1.14 -14.53 -19.13
N GLY A 304 -0.13 -14.20 -19.30
CA GLY A 304 -1.21 -14.60 -18.41
C GLY A 304 -1.54 -13.58 -17.29
N ASN A 305 -0.87 -12.43 -17.28
CA ASN A 305 -1.13 -11.33 -16.33
C ASN A 305 -2.00 -10.25 -16.97
#